data_43ae0f2f2caa22d13eeb964c155621bb
#
_entry.id   43ae0f2f2caa22d13eeb964c155621bb
#
_cell.length_a   1.000
_cell.length_b   1.000
_cell.length_c   1.000
_cell.angle_alpha   90.00
_cell.angle_beta   90.00
_cell.angle_gamma   90.00
#
_symmetry.space_group_name_H-M   'P 1'
#
loop_
_entity.id
_entity.type
_entity.pdbx_description
1 polymer ?
#
loop_
_entity_poly.entity_id
_entity_poly.type
_entity_poly.pdbx_seq_one_letter_code
_entity_poly.pdbx_strand_id
1 'polypeptide(L)'
;MKLGQTPSQTVGPYFAYGLVAEQYGYPLTQVANGTIAGEGQRISIIGRVFDGKAEPIPDALIEIWQSEARFARYGTGTTPDHGYTFSTIKPRRRSSAEAPHLTVIVFMRGLLSHLYTRIYFADEEEANKRDSILKILPDTRRRTLIAKSVGPAQYQFDIHLQGEQETVFFDL
;
A
#
# COMPACT_ATOMS: atom_id res chain seq x y z
N MET A 1 -32.22 22.90 -13.43
CA MET A 1 -32.18 21.56 -12.85
C MET A 1 -30.82 21.42 -12.16
N LYS A 2 -30.78 21.13 -10.84
CA LYS A 2 -29.53 20.90 -10.11
C LYS A 2 -29.17 19.43 -10.30
N LEU A 3 -28.08 19.15 -11.01
CA LEU A 3 -27.60 17.76 -11.20
C LEU A 3 -27.04 17.23 -9.86
N GLY A 4 -27.35 15.98 -9.54
CA GLY A 4 -26.76 15.28 -8.41
C GLY A 4 -25.32 14.86 -8.69
N GLN A 5 -24.58 14.54 -7.64
CA GLN A 5 -23.25 13.92 -7.78
C GLN A 5 -23.37 12.51 -8.36
N THR A 6 -22.45 12.14 -9.24
CA THR A 6 -22.35 10.76 -9.72
C THR A 6 -22.11 9.82 -8.54
N PRO A 7 -22.87 8.72 -8.38
CA PRO A 7 -22.61 7.73 -7.34
C PRO A 7 -21.21 7.14 -7.44
N SER A 8 -20.64 6.77 -6.31
CA SER A 8 -19.37 6.03 -6.28
C SER A 8 -19.50 4.71 -7.02
N GLN A 9 -18.47 4.35 -7.77
CA GLN A 9 -18.43 3.16 -8.62
C GLN A 9 -17.15 2.38 -8.37
N THR A 10 -17.22 1.06 -8.46
CA THR A 10 -16.03 0.22 -8.41
C THR A 10 -15.24 0.35 -9.72
N VAL A 11 -13.93 0.11 -9.66
CA VAL A 11 -13.08 0.03 -10.86
C VAL A 11 -13.46 -1.19 -11.69
N GLY A 12 -13.38 -1.06 -13.02
CA GLY A 12 -13.63 -2.17 -13.93
C GLY A 12 -12.41 -3.11 -14.04
N PRO A 13 -12.56 -4.31 -14.66
CA PRO A 13 -11.50 -5.32 -14.72
C PRO A 13 -10.28 -4.87 -15.53
N TYR A 14 -10.42 -3.92 -16.43
CA TYR A 14 -9.36 -3.45 -17.32
C TYR A 14 -8.55 -2.27 -16.77
N PHE A 15 -8.90 -1.74 -15.61
CA PHE A 15 -8.21 -0.53 -15.11
C PHE A 15 -6.71 -0.75 -14.86
N ALA A 16 -6.32 -1.94 -14.41
CA ALA A 16 -4.93 -2.28 -14.16
C ALA A 16 -4.10 -2.38 -15.45
N TYR A 17 -4.67 -2.80 -16.57
CA TYR A 17 -3.95 -2.91 -17.86
C TYR A 17 -3.39 -1.58 -18.35
N GLY A 18 -4.11 -0.48 -18.15
CA GLY A 18 -3.63 0.85 -18.49
C GLY A 18 -2.69 1.47 -17.47
N LEU A 19 -2.75 1.03 -16.21
CA LEU A 19 -2.01 1.63 -15.10
C LEU A 19 -0.70 0.93 -14.78
N VAL A 20 -0.61 -0.38 -15.07
CA VAL A 20 0.58 -1.23 -14.89
C VAL A 20 0.85 -2.07 -16.14
N ALA A 21 0.77 -1.43 -17.30
CA ALA A 21 0.81 -2.07 -18.61
C ALA A 21 2.03 -2.97 -18.83
N GLU A 22 3.21 -2.55 -18.40
CA GLU A 22 4.45 -3.34 -18.51
C GLU A 22 4.37 -4.67 -17.77
N GLN A 23 3.69 -4.72 -16.61
CA GLN A 23 3.50 -5.96 -15.86
C GLN A 23 2.66 -6.98 -16.66
N TYR A 24 1.77 -6.51 -17.54
CA TYR A 24 0.95 -7.33 -18.43
C TYR A 24 1.59 -7.54 -19.81
N GLY A 25 2.83 -7.10 -20.03
CA GLY A 25 3.54 -7.25 -21.29
C GLY A 25 3.05 -6.32 -22.41
N TYR A 26 2.31 -5.27 -22.10
CA TYR A 26 1.88 -4.27 -23.08
C TYR A 26 2.96 -3.20 -23.27
N PRO A 27 3.26 -2.80 -24.51
CA PRO A 27 4.26 -1.76 -24.82
C PRO A 27 3.69 -0.35 -24.63
N LEU A 28 3.06 -0.09 -23.52
CA LEU A 28 2.48 1.21 -23.19
C LEU A 28 3.37 1.93 -22.17
N THR A 29 3.60 3.21 -22.39
CA THR A 29 4.29 4.05 -21.39
C THR A 29 3.43 4.18 -20.15
N GLN A 30 3.98 3.80 -19.01
CA GLN A 30 3.30 3.98 -17.72
C GLN A 30 3.96 5.08 -16.89
N VAL A 31 3.16 5.76 -16.08
CA VAL A 31 3.61 6.88 -15.23
C VAL A 31 4.45 6.38 -14.05
N ALA A 32 4.15 5.19 -13.56
CA ALA A 32 4.82 4.58 -12.41
C ALA A 32 4.89 3.06 -12.55
N ASN A 33 5.93 2.49 -12.01
CA ASN A 33 6.12 1.05 -11.85
C ASN A 33 6.38 0.70 -10.37
N GLY A 34 6.77 -0.53 -10.07
CA GLY A 34 7.06 -0.98 -8.70
C GLY A 34 8.30 -0.37 -8.05
N THR A 35 8.88 0.71 -8.61
CA THR A 35 10.15 1.26 -8.12
C THR A 35 10.07 2.76 -7.87
N ILE A 36 10.53 3.18 -6.69
CA ILE A 36 10.85 4.58 -6.40
C ILE A 36 12.38 4.72 -6.37
N ALA A 37 12.93 5.48 -7.30
CA ALA A 37 14.35 5.81 -7.33
C ALA A 37 14.67 6.94 -6.36
N GLY A 38 15.93 7.01 -5.90
CA GLY A 38 16.40 8.08 -5.02
C GLY A 38 17.65 7.70 -4.25
N GLU A 39 18.14 8.64 -3.44
CA GLU A 39 19.28 8.45 -2.55
C GLU A 39 18.81 7.99 -1.17
N GLY A 40 19.59 7.12 -0.52
CA GLY A 40 19.30 6.59 0.81
C GLY A 40 19.32 5.06 0.85
N GLN A 41 18.85 4.51 1.97
CA GLN A 41 18.78 3.08 2.17
C GLN A 41 17.70 2.47 1.26
N ARG A 42 18.12 1.67 0.28
CA ARG A 42 17.20 0.93 -0.56
C ARG A 42 16.59 -0.22 0.22
N ILE A 43 15.27 -0.35 0.11
CA ILE A 43 14.50 -1.42 0.74
C ILE A 43 13.57 -2.09 -0.28
N SER A 44 13.20 -3.31 0.01
CA SER A 44 12.17 -4.06 -0.68
C SER A 44 10.95 -4.25 0.23
N ILE A 45 9.76 -4.08 -0.32
CA ILE A 45 8.50 -4.37 0.37
C ILE A 45 7.75 -5.41 -0.44
N ILE A 46 7.39 -6.50 0.21
CA ILE A 46 6.61 -7.58 -0.38
C ILE A 46 5.34 -7.80 0.43
N GLY A 47 4.29 -8.30 -0.20
CA GLY A 47 3.04 -8.60 0.50
C GLY A 47 1.95 -9.08 -0.43
N ARG A 48 0.77 -9.32 0.15
CA ARG A 48 -0.47 -9.68 -0.54
C ARG A 48 -1.62 -8.84 -0.01
N VAL A 49 -2.68 -8.77 -0.80
CA VAL A 49 -3.98 -8.24 -0.36
C VAL A 49 -4.91 -9.43 -0.17
N PHE A 50 -5.53 -9.52 1.01
CA PHE A 50 -6.41 -10.62 1.38
C PHE A 50 -7.85 -10.14 1.57
N ASP A 51 -8.79 -10.96 1.14
CA ASP A 51 -10.22 -10.76 1.39
C ASP A 51 -10.62 -11.24 2.80
N GLY A 52 -11.94 -11.22 3.10
CA GLY A 52 -12.50 -11.66 4.38
C GLY A 52 -12.43 -13.17 4.64
N LYS A 53 -12.03 -13.98 3.65
CA LYS A 53 -11.77 -15.42 3.77
C LYS A 53 -10.27 -15.74 3.86
N ALA A 54 -9.42 -14.71 3.93
CA ALA A 54 -7.97 -14.81 3.85
C ALA A 54 -7.46 -15.40 2.52
N GLU A 55 -8.21 -15.19 1.43
CA GLU A 55 -7.78 -15.55 0.08
C GLU A 55 -7.08 -14.35 -0.58
N PRO A 56 -5.94 -14.58 -1.28
CA PRO A 56 -5.25 -13.50 -1.99
C PRO A 56 -6.09 -12.94 -3.13
N ILE A 57 -6.15 -11.62 -3.24
CA ILE A 57 -6.93 -10.92 -4.26
C ILE A 57 -6.12 -10.78 -5.54
N PRO A 58 -6.63 -11.29 -6.68
CA PRO A 58 -5.86 -11.35 -7.94
C PRO A 58 -5.87 -10.05 -8.75
N ASP A 59 -6.63 -9.04 -8.36
CA ASP A 59 -6.82 -7.83 -9.16
C ASP A 59 -6.75 -6.53 -8.36
N ALA A 60 -6.01 -6.56 -7.26
CA ALA A 60 -5.71 -5.34 -6.52
C ALA A 60 -4.59 -4.55 -7.22
N LEU A 61 -4.72 -3.23 -7.20
CA LEU A 61 -3.68 -2.27 -7.58
C LEU A 61 -3.28 -1.51 -6.33
N ILE A 62 -2.00 -1.52 -6.03
CA ILE A 62 -1.43 -0.87 -4.86
C ILE A 62 -0.55 0.29 -5.32
N GLU A 63 -0.68 1.43 -4.68
CA GLU A 63 0.25 2.54 -4.79
C GLU A 63 0.90 2.77 -3.43
N ILE A 64 2.21 2.98 -3.44
CA ILE A 64 2.96 3.48 -2.29
C ILE A 64 3.45 4.89 -2.56
N TRP A 65 3.25 5.80 -1.61
CA TRP A 65 3.59 7.21 -1.74
C TRP A 65 4.58 7.61 -0.65
N GLN A 66 5.66 8.30 -1.05
CA GLN A 66 6.60 8.94 -0.14
C GLN A 66 6.30 10.44 0.01
N SER A 67 6.89 11.07 1.02
CA SER A 67 7.02 12.54 1.04
C SER A 67 7.71 12.96 -0.25
N GLU A 68 7.43 14.11 -0.82
CA GLU A 68 8.04 14.64 -2.07
C GLU A 68 7.36 14.15 -3.35
N ALA A 69 6.09 13.76 -3.29
CA ALA A 69 5.26 13.39 -4.43
C ALA A 69 5.82 12.24 -5.30
N ARG A 70 6.67 11.37 -4.72
CA ARG A 70 7.15 10.16 -5.40
C ARG A 70 6.25 8.99 -5.05
N PHE A 71 5.86 8.24 -6.05
CA PHE A 71 5.05 7.04 -5.86
C PHE A 71 5.48 5.90 -6.76
N ALA A 72 5.14 4.69 -6.35
CA ALA A 72 5.26 3.48 -7.14
C ALA A 72 3.91 2.77 -7.18
N ARG A 73 3.69 1.97 -8.20
CA ARG A 73 2.44 1.27 -8.45
C ARG A 73 2.70 -0.18 -8.82
N TYR A 74 1.88 -1.09 -8.30
CA TYR A 74 1.98 -2.53 -8.58
C TYR A 74 0.61 -3.19 -8.60
N GLY A 75 0.37 -4.07 -9.56
CA GLY A 75 -0.86 -4.86 -9.68
C GLY A 75 -0.61 -6.32 -9.27
N THR A 76 -1.52 -6.91 -8.50
CA THR A 76 -1.41 -8.30 -8.02
C THR A 76 -1.77 -9.36 -9.07
N GLY A 77 -2.30 -8.93 -10.22
CA GLY A 77 -2.83 -9.83 -11.27
C GLY A 77 -1.79 -10.57 -12.10
N THR A 78 -0.50 -10.23 -11.99
CA THR A 78 0.55 -10.76 -12.86
C THR A 78 1.46 -11.80 -12.21
N THR A 79 1.31 -12.02 -10.91
CA THR A 79 2.09 -13.02 -10.17
C THR A 79 1.22 -14.23 -9.83
N PRO A 80 1.77 -15.47 -9.89
CA PRO A 80 1.01 -16.69 -9.59
C PRO A 80 0.43 -16.73 -8.17
N ASP A 81 1.10 -16.07 -7.22
CA ASP A 81 0.72 -16.02 -5.81
C ASP A 81 -0.06 -14.74 -5.44
N HIS A 82 -0.40 -13.92 -6.45
CA HIS A 82 -1.08 -12.63 -6.29
C HIS A 82 -0.37 -11.68 -5.30
N GLY A 83 0.97 -11.80 -5.23
CA GLY A 83 1.80 -10.93 -4.43
C GLY A 83 2.13 -9.62 -5.12
N TYR A 84 2.54 -8.64 -4.34
CA TYR A 84 3.13 -7.41 -4.84
C TYR A 84 4.55 -7.22 -4.32
N THR A 85 5.35 -6.47 -5.06
CA THR A 85 6.70 -6.12 -4.65
C THR A 85 7.01 -4.67 -5.05
N PHE A 86 7.63 -3.95 -4.12
CA PHE A 86 8.15 -2.62 -4.37
C PHE A 86 9.64 -2.54 -4.04
N SER A 87 10.38 -1.81 -4.86
CA SER A 87 11.75 -1.37 -4.56
C SER A 87 11.72 0.14 -4.30
N THR A 88 12.06 0.55 -3.10
CA THR A 88 11.98 1.96 -2.71
C THR A 88 13.14 2.37 -1.81
N ILE A 89 13.19 3.63 -1.45
CA ILE A 89 14.10 4.15 -0.43
C ILE A 89 13.35 4.18 0.90
N LYS A 90 13.98 3.73 1.98
CA LYS A 90 13.37 3.82 3.32
C LYS A 90 13.02 5.28 3.62
N PRO A 91 11.75 5.59 3.94
CA PRO A 91 11.34 6.96 4.17
C PRO A 91 12.02 7.55 5.40
N ARG A 92 12.26 8.85 5.38
CA ARG A 92 12.73 9.60 6.53
C ARG A 92 11.55 10.15 7.33
N ARG A 93 11.78 10.44 8.60
CA ARG A 93 10.79 11.16 9.43
C ARG A 93 10.49 12.53 8.83
N ARG A 94 9.22 12.88 8.76
CA ARG A 94 8.76 14.21 8.32
C ARG A 94 8.75 15.21 9.46
N SER A 95 8.45 14.75 10.68
CA SER A 95 8.40 15.58 11.88
C SER A 95 8.79 14.75 13.12
N SER A 96 8.90 15.40 14.26
CA SER A 96 9.15 14.72 15.53
C SER A 96 7.95 13.89 16.02
N ALA A 97 6.75 14.17 15.52
CA ALA A 97 5.49 13.51 15.88
C ALA A 97 5.12 12.35 14.94
N GLU A 98 5.90 12.12 13.86
CA GLU A 98 5.63 11.06 12.88
C GLU A 98 6.82 10.11 12.77
N ALA A 99 6.56 8.81 12.76
CA ALA A 99 7.54 7.80 12.40
C ALA A 99 7.73 7.72 10.88
N PRO A 100 8.86 7.19 10.39
CA PRO A 100 9.03 6.87 8.98
C PRO A 100 7.90 5.96 8.49
N HIS A 101 7.17 6.37 7.47
CA HIS A 101 6.09 5.58 6.89
C HIS A 101 5.90 5.87 5.40
N LEU A 102 5.25 4.94 4.72
CA LEU A 102 4.71 5.10 3.37
C LEU A 102 3.19 5.23 3.46
N THR A 103 2.60 6.14 2.71
CA THR A 103 1.16 6.13 2.48
C THR A 103 0.85 5.10 1.40
N VAL A 104 -0.19 4.33 1.59
CA VAL A 104 -0.63 3.28 0.65
C VAL A 104 -2.04 3.58 0.21
N ILE A 105 -2.29 3.42 -1.09
CA ILE A 105 -3.62 3.48 -1.67
C ILE A 105 -3.91 2.14 -2.33
N VAL A 106 -5.07 1.57 -2.03
CA VAL A 106 -5.53 0.29 -2.61
C VAL A 106 -6.76 0.53 -3.46
N PHE A 107 -6.71 0.02 -4.69
CA PHE A 107 -7.83 -0.03 -5.62
C PHE A 107 -8.09 -1.48 -6.01
N MET A 108 -9.35 -1.88 -6.07
CA MET A 108 -9.73 -3.20 -6.57
C MET A 108 -11.22 -3.24 -6.91
N ARG A 109 -11.64 -4.25 -7.64
CA ARG A 109 -13.07 -4.52 -7.84
C ARG A 109 -13.74 -4.84 -6.51
N GLY A 110 -14.96 -4.36 -6.35
CA GLY A 110 -15.75 -4.53 -5.12
C GLY A 110 -15.62 -3.36 -4.13
N LEU A 111 -14.59 -2.53 -4.24
CA LEU A 111 -14.50 -1.27 -3.50
C LEU A 111 -15.24 -0.18 -4.26
N LEU A 112 -16.12 0.56 -3.58
CA LEU A 112 -16.79 1.76 -4.13
C LEU A 112 -15.92 3.01 -4.02
N SER A 113 -14.89 2.96 -3.17
CA SER A 113 -13.86 3.98 -3.02
C SER A 113 -12.52 3.29 -2.79
N HIS A 114 -11.43 3.95 -3.14
CA HIS A 114 -10.10 3.47 -2.78
C HIS A 114 -9.89 3.54 -1.27
N LEU A 115 -8.97 2.73 -0.77
CA LEU A 115 -8.64 2.66 0.66
C LEU A 115 -7.28 3.27 0.91
N TYR A 116 -7.17 4.09 1.97
CA TYR A 116 -5.91 4.63 2.45
C TYR A 116 -5.41 3.86 3.66
N THR A 117 -4.12 3.49 3.67
CA THR A 117 -3.44 2.96 4.84
C THR A 117 -1.99 3.46 4.89
N ARG A 118 -1.22 3.03 5.89
CA ARG A 118 0.19 3.36 6.03
C ARG A 118 1.02 2.11 6.32
N ILE A 119 2.24 2.08 5.79
CA ILE A 119 3.25 1.10 6.15
C ILE A 119 4.27 1.76 7.07
N TYR A 120 4.31 1.33 8.31
CA TYR A 120 5.38 1.63 9.27
C TYR A 120 6.38 0.47 9.30
N PHE A 121 7.54 0.65 9.91
CA PHE A 121 8.63 -0.31 9.87
C PHE A 121 8.92 -0.85 11.28
N ALA A 122 9.07 -2.18 11.42
CA ALA A 122 9.29 -2.82 12.72
C ALA A 122 10.60 -2.39 13.38
N ASP A 123 11.63 -2.07 12.62
CA ASP A 123 12.93 -1.60 13.11
C ASP A 123 12.97 -0.11 13.50
N GLU A 124 11.84 0.60 13.39
CA GLU A 124 11.67 2.00 13.83
C GLU A 124 10.91 2.08 15.16
N GLU A 125 11.14 1.13 16.07
CA GLU A 125 10.36 0.95 17.31
C GLU A 125 10.23 2.23 18.13
N GLU A 126 11.33 2.95 18.36
CA GLU A 126 11.33 4.18 19.15
C GLU A 126 10.59 5.34 18.46
N ALA A 127 10.64 5.39 17.13
CA ALA A 127 9.87 6.37 16.36
C ALA A 127 8.37 6.00 16.37
N ASN A 128 8.05 4.73 16.19
CA ASN A 128 6.69 4.20 16.21
C ASN A 128 5.98 4.49 17.56
N LYS A 129 6.69 4.34 18.70
CA LYS A 129 6.17 4.68 20.04
C LYS A 129 5.78 6.16 20.17
N ARG A 130 6.40 7.05 19.38
CA ARG A 130 6.16 8.50 19.43
C ARG A 130 5.17 8.99 18.39
N ASP A 131 4.86 8.16 17.39
CA ASP A 131 3.96 8.51 16.29
C ASP A 131 2.55 8.81 16.80
N SER A 132 2.00 9.95 16.36
CA SER A 132 0.71 10.45 16.82
C SER A 132 -0.46 9.55 16.41
N ILE A 133 -0.39 8.92 15.24
CA ILE A 133 -1.41 8.01 14.74
C ILE A 133 -1.31 6.65 15.45
N LEU A 134 -0.10 6.10 15.56
CA LEU A 134 0.08 4.81 16.22
C LEU A 134 -0.31 4.85 17.70
N LYS A 135 -0.14 5.97 18.39
CA LYS A 135 -0.51 6.14 19.79
C LYS A 135 -2.01 6.03 20.08
N ILE A 136 -2.85 6.50 19.17
CA ILE A 136 -4.32 6.49 19.38
C ILE A 136 -4.95 5.13 19.06
N LEU A 137 -4.20 4.23 18.41
CA LEU A 137 -4.69 2.92 18.03
C LEU A 137 -4.47 1.90 19.16
N PRO A 138 -5.43 1.01 19.42
CA PRO A 138 -5.20 -0.17 20.26
C PRO A 138 -4.05 -1.03 19.73
N ASP A 139 -3.30 -1.71 20.60
CA ASP A 139 -2.11 -2.48 20.22
C ASP A 139 -2.40 -3.53 19.14
N THR A 140 -3.55 -4.19 19.20
CA THR A 140 -3.98 -5.17 18.20
C THR A 140 -4.14 -4.54 16.82
N ARG A 141 -4.70 -3.34 16.75
CA ARG A 141 -4.90 -2.61 15.49
C ARG A 141 -3.61 -1.96 14.99
N ARG A 142 -2.81 -1.42 15.90
CA ARG A 142 -1.49 -0.84 15.56
C ARG A 142 -0.59 -1.81 14.80
N ARG A 143 -0.59 -3.09 15.20
CA ARG A 143 0.23 -4.14 14.57
C ARG A 143 -0.08 -4.34 13.09
N THR A 144 -1.30 -4.06 12.66
CA THR A 144 -1.71 -4.21 11.26
C THR A 144 -1.11 -3.14 10.33
N LEU A 145 -0.48 -2.12 10.89
CA LEU A 145 0.21 -1.06 10.15
C LEU A 145 1.74 -1.24 10.09
N ILE A 146 2.29 -2.25 10.80
CA ILE A 146 3.74 -2.40 10.94
C ILE A 146 4.24 -3.53 10.06
N ALA A 147 5.04 -3.19 9.05
CA ALA A 147 5.70 -4.16 8.19
C ALA A 147 6.76 -4.93 8.98
N LYS A 148 6.77 -6.25 8.83
CA LYS A 148 7.71 -7.16 9.47
C LYS A 148 9.03 -7.19 8.70
N SER A 149 10.16 -7.11 9.39
CA SER A 149 11.46 -7.37 8.75
C SER A 149 11.60 -8.88 8.49
N VAL A 150 11.82 -9.25 7.24
CA VAL A 150 11.95 -10.66 6.80
C VAL A 150 13.31 -10.96 6.19
N GLY A 151 14.19 -9.97 6.16
CA GLY A 151 15.55 -10.11 5.65
C GLY A 151 16.28 -8.77 5.66
N PRO A 152 17.55 -8.73 5.26
CA PRO A 152 18.30 -7.48 5.14
C PRO A 152 17.59 -6.51 4.20
N ALA A 153 17.15 -5.37 4.72
CA ALA A 153 16.43 -4.33 3.97
C ALA A 153 15.15 -4.84 3.25
N GLN A 154 14.55 -5.93 3.73
CA GLN A 154 13.32 -6.49 3.18
C GLN A 154 12.23 -6.53 4.25
N TYR A 155 11.05 -6.05 3.88
CA TYR A 155 9.88 -5.96 4.74
C TYR A 155 8.68 -6.65 4.10
N GLN A 156 7.92 -7.39 4.92
CA GLN A 156 6.64 -7.96 4.51
C GLN A 156 5.51 -7.12 5.10
N PHE A 157 4.56 -6.74 4.25
CA PHE A 157 3.36 -6.04 4.65
C PHE A 157 2.15 -6.63 3.90
N ASP A 158 1.34 -7.38 4.62
CA ASP A 158 0.11 -7.94 4.09
C ASP A 158 -1.07 -7.01 4.43
N ILE A 159 -1.98 -6.83 3.48
CA ILE A 159 -3.16 -5.98 3.60
C ILE A 159 -4.38 -6.88 3.71
N HIS A 160 -5.07 -6.84 4.84
CA HIS A 160 -6.30 -7.57 5.07
C HIS A 160 -7.48 -6.60 4.99
N LEU A 161 -8.41 -6.86 4.07
CA LEU A 161 -9.56 -5.98 3.85
C LEU A 161 -10.68 -6.18 4.87
N GLN A 162 -10.73 -7.34 5.50
CA GLN A 162 -11.76 -7.71 6.48
C GLN A 162 -11.23 -8.74 7.48
N GLY A 163 -11.97 -8.93 8.58
CA GLY A 163 -11.69 -9.96 9.58
C GLY A 163 -10.90 -9.45 10.78
N GLU A 164 -10.49 -10.37 11.66
CA GLU A 164 -9.79 -10.02 12.90
C GLU A 164 -8.44 -9.30 12.68
N GLN A 165 -7.79 -9.58 11.55
CA GLN A 165 -6.53 -8.96 11.15
C GLN A 165 -6.71 -7.80 10.19
N GLU A 166 -7.93 -7.30 10.01
CA GLU A 166 -8.22 -6.18 9.12
C GLU A 166 -7.24 -5.04 9.32
N THR A 167 -6.59 -4.63 8.24
CA THR A 167 -5.68 -3.48 8.25
C THR A 167 -6.41 -2.22 8.65
N VAL A 168 -5.79 -1.35 9.41
CA VAL A 168 -6.36 -0.03 9.69
C VAL A 168 -6.37 0.80 8.42
N PHE A 169 -7.55 1.24 8.02
CA PHE A 169 -7.73 2.18 6.92
C PHE A 169 -8.12 3.56 7.48
N PHE A 170 -7.72 4.60 6.76
CA PHE A 170 -7.96 6.00 7.13
C PHE A 170 -9.01 6.61 6.21
N ASP A 171 -9.91 7.36 6.79
CA ASP A 171 -10.84 8.23 6.08
C ASP A 171 -10.18 9.62 5.95
N LEU A 172 -9.86 10.03 4.71
CA LEU A 172 -9.10 11.25 4.39
C LEU A 172 -9.96 12.25 3.62
#